data_77f4fe700c1afae849f358126e191a69
#
_entry.id   77f4fe700c1afae849f358126e191a69
#
_cell.length_a   1.000
_cell.length_b   1.000
_cell.length_c   1.000
_cell.angle_alpha   90.00
_cell.angle_beta   90.00
_cell.angle_gamma   90.00
#
_symmetry.space_group_name_H-M   'P 1'
#
loop_
_entity.id
_entity.type
_entity.pdbx_description
1 polymer ?
#
loop_
_entity_poly.entity_id
_entity_poly.type
_entity_poly.pdbx_seq_one_letter_code
_entity_poly.pdbx_strand_id
1 'polypeptide(L)'
;DVTIITTVAGNGQNGYSGDGGPATEAKLDFPFSIDVDSAGNIYTSDTNNSVIRKVDTNGIITTVAGNGDGGSGSTGDGGPATEATIWGAATGVAVDSIGNIYIAEIHAHRIRKVDTNGIITTVAGNGQWSYSGDGGPATQAAIARPQGVAVDSMGNIYIADDGNYRVRKVDTNGIITTVAGNGQFGYSG
;
A
#
# COMPACT_ATOMS: atom_id res chain seq x y z
N ASP A 1 -9.76 -26.27 -22.47
CA ASP A 1 -10.30 -24.97 -22.07
C ASP A 1 -9.32 -23.89 -22.52
N VAL A 2 -9.82 -22.88 -23.21
CA VAL A 2 -9.01 -21.73 -23.63
C VAL A 2 -9.07 -20.70 -22.50
N THR A 3 -7.92 -20.42 -21.88
CA THR A 3 -7.82 -19.32 -20.91
C THR A 3 -7.74 -18.00 -21.68
N ILE A 4 -8.69 -17.11 -21.43
CA ILE A 4 -8.75 -15.79 -22.05
C ILE A 4 -8.22 -14.75 -21.06
N ILE A 5 -7.30 -13.90 -21.50
CA ILE A 5 -6.87 -12.72 -20.76
C ILE A 5 -7.66 -11.50 -21.23
N THR A 6 -8.13 -10.68 -20.29
CA THR A 6 -8.84 -9.43 -20.58
C THR A 6 -8.26 -8.30 -19.73
N THR A 7 -8.28 -7.07 -20.27
CA THR A 7 -7.93 -5.87 -19.50
C THR A 7 -9.11 -5.50 -18.60
N VAL A 8 -8.87 -5.30 -17.31
CA VAL A 8 -9.88 -4.89 -16.33
C VAL A 8 -9.78 -3.40 -15.97
N ALA A 9 -8.61 -2.79 -16.16
CA ALA A 9 -8.38 -1.35 -15.94
C ALA A 9 -7.24 -0.85 -16.82
N GLY A 10 -7.28 0.42 -17.17
CA GLY A 10 -6.28 1.09 -17.99
C GLY A 10 -6.58 1.03 -19.49
N ASN A 11 -6.36 2.15 -20.18
CA ASN A 11 -6.55 2.27 -21.63
C ASN A 11 -5.24 2.21 -22.44
N GLY A 12 -4.14 1.85 -21.78
CA GLY A 12 -2.80 1.77 -22.40
C GLY A 12 -2.07 3.11 -22.52
N GLN A 13 -2.65 4.21 -22.02
CA GLN A 13 -1.98 5.51 -21.95
C GLN A 13 -1.59 5.82 -20.50
N ASN A 14 -0.39 6.34 -20.28
CA ASN A 14 0.03 6.84 -18.99
C ASN A 14 -0.70 8.13 -18.61
N GLY A 15 -0.85 8.37 -17.30
CA GLY A 15 -1.48 9.55 -16.73
C GLY A 15 -2.54 9.22 -15.69
N TYR A 16 -3.29 10.23 -15.27
CA TYR A 16 -4.34 10.13 -14.26
C TYR A 16 -5.67 10.63 -14.81
N SER A 17 -6.65 9.74 -14.91
CA SER A 17 -8.02 10.10 -15.31
C SER A 17 -9.01 8.97 -15.05
N GLY A 18 -10.28 9.24 -15.26
CA GLY A 18 -11.34 8.23 -15.38
C GLY A 18 -12.10 7.93 -14.10
N ASP A 19 -11.86 8.64 -12.99
CA ASP A 19 -12.62 8.44 -11.74
C ASP A 19 -14.13 8.60 -11.97
N GLY A 20 -14.90 7.62 -11.43
CA GLY A 20 -16.34 7.55 -11.60
C GLY A 20 -16.80 6.96 -12.96
N GLY A 21 -15.88 6.58 -13.83
CA GLY A 21 -16.16 6.00 -15.13
C GLY A 21 -15.64 4.56 -15.28
N PRO A 22 -15.79 3.99 -16.50
CA PRO A 22 -15.30 2.64 -16.81
C PRO A 22 -13.79 2.53 -16.61
N ALA A 23 -13.36 1.54 -15.83
CA ALA A 23 -11.95 1.34 -15.51
C ALA A 23 -11.07 1.10 -16.74
N THR A 24 -11.61 0.47 -17.78
CA THR A 24 -10.90 0.22 -19.05
C THR A 24 -10.65 1.48 -19.89
N GLU A 25 -11.31 2.59 -19.57
CA GLU A 25 -11.12 3.90 -20.21
C GLU A 25 -10.20 4.82 -19.42
N ALA A 26 -9.88 4.45 -18.18
CA ALA A 26 -9.03 5.23 -17.29
C ALA A 26 -7.57 5.24 -17.75
N LYS A 27 -6.84 6.29 -17.40
CA LYS A 27 -5.38 6.31 -17.48
C LYS A 27 -4.80 5.93 -16.12
N LEU A 28 -3.77 5.09 -16.16
CA LEU A 28 -2.94 4.69 -15.04
C LEU A 28 -1.49 5.01 -15.37
N ASP A 29 -0.66 5.26 -14.37
CA ASP A 29 0.77 5.48 -14.59
C ASP A 29 1.58 4.61 -13.64
N PHE A 30 2.21 3.58 -14.20
CA PHE A 30 3.00 2.61 -13.47
C PHE A 30 2.21 1.89 -12.35
N PRO A 31 1.10 1.18 -12.67
CA PRO A 31 0.42 0.35 -11.67
C PRO A 31 1.37 -0.77 -11.23
N PHE A 32 1.73 -0.78 -9.93
CA PHE A 32 2.83 -1.64 -9.45
C PHE A 32 2.34 -2.82 -8.61
N SER A 33 1.39 -2.59 -7.74
CA SER A 33 0.85 -3.61 -6.83
C SER A 33 -0.65 -3.71 -6.95
N ILE A 34 -1.18 -4.89 -6.70
CA ILE A 34 -2.60 -5.18 -6.80
C ILE A 34 -3.03 -6.11 -5.67
N ASP A 35 -4.23 -5.89 -5.12
CA ASP A 35 -4.92 -6.83 -4.25
C ASP A 35 -6.43 -6.82 -4.52
N VAL A 36 -7.13 -7.86 -4.07
CA VAL A 36 -8.56 -8.05 -4.34
C VAL A 36 -9.28 -8.38 -3.04
N ASP A 37 -10.33 -7.62 -2.72
CA ASP A 37 -11.15 -7.91 -1.55
C ASP A 37 -12.10 -9.10 -1.76
N SER A 38 -12.73 -9.54 -0.68
CA SER A 38 -13.67 -10.66 -0.68
C SER A 38 -14.93 -10.43 -1.53
N ALA A 39 -15.24 -9.18 -1.86
CA ALA A 39 -16.36 -8.82 -2.74
C ALA A 39 -15.95 -8.83 -4.22
N GLY A 40 -14.65 -8.92 -4.54
CA GLY A 40 -14.10 -8.90 -5.89
C GLY A 40 -13.72 -7.50 -6.38
N ASN A 41 -13.69 -6.48 -5.51
CA ASN A 41 -13.12 -5.19 -5.89
C ASN A 41 -11.60 -5.29 -5.96
N ILE A 42 -11.01 -4.64 -6.96
CA ILE A 42 -9.58 -4.63 -7.21
C ILE A 42 -9.00 -3.31 -6.70
N TYR A 43 -7.91 -3.38 -5.98
CA TYR A 43 -7.16 -2.22 -5.51
C TYR A 43 -5.78 -2.22 -6.14
N THR A 44 -5.33 -1.08 -6.65
CA THR A 44 -3.99 -0.98 -7.27
C THR A 44 -3.30 0.31 -6.87
N SER A 45 -1.99 0.21 -6.67
CA SER A 45 -1.15 1.41 -6.57
C SER A 45 -0.94 2.00 -7.96
N ASP A 46 -1.43 3.20 -8.20
CA ASP A 46 -1.17 4.01 -9.39
C ASP A 46 0.02 4.91 -9.07
N THR A 47 1.20 4.29 -9.13
CA THR A 47 2.42 4.67 -8.41
C THR A 47 2.93 6.05 -8.78
N ASN A 48 3.06 6.36 -10.07
CA ASN A 48 3.55 7.67 -10.51
C ASN A 48 2.51 8.79 -10.30
N ASN A 49 1.23 8.41 -10.17
CA ASN A 49 0.17 9.36 -9.82
C ASN A 49 0.02 9.55 -8.30
N SER A 50 0.79 8.82 -7.48
CA SER A 50 0.76 8.92 -6.00
C SER A 50 -0.63 8.71 -5.41
N VAL A 51 -1.40 7.76 -5.96
CA VAL A 51 -2.75 7.41 -5.51
C VAL A 51 -2.95 5.89 -5.46
N ILE A 52 -3.95 5.48 -4.68
CA ILE A 52 -4.51 4.13 -4.73
C ILE A 52 -5.85 4.18 -5.45
N ARG A 53 -6.00 3.35 -6.47
CA ARG A 53 -7.22 3.23 -7.24
C ARG A 53 -7.97 1.96 -6.85
N LYS A 54 -9.29 2.04 -6.86
CA LYS A 54 -10.20 0.90 -6.68
C LYS A 54 -11.03 0.73 -7.95
N VAL A 55 -11.14 -0.49 -8.43
CA VAL A 55 -12.11 -0.90 -9.45
C VAL A 55 -13.18 -1.73 -8.78
N ASP A 56 -14.42 -1.31 -8.81
CA ASP A 56 -15.52 -2.07 -8.24
C ASP A 56 -15.98 -3.22 -9.14
N THR A 57 -16.89 -4.04 -8.65
CA THR A 57 -17.44 -5.19 -9.38
C THR A 57 -18.29 -4.81 -10.61
N ASN A 58 -18.65 -3.53 -10.76
CA ASN A 58 -19.32 -3.00 -11.95
C ASN A 58 -18.31 -2.47 -12.98
N GLY A 59 -17.00 -2.56 -12.69
CA GLY A 59 -15.95 -2.05 -13.54
C GLY A 59 -15.75 -0.53 -13.47
N ILE A 60 -16.22 0.12 -12.41
CA ILE A 60 -16.05 1.55 -12.18
C ILE A 60 -14.79 1.79 -11.36
N ILE A 61 -13.91 2.69 -11.85
CA ILE A 61 -12.69 3.06 -11.14
C ILE A 61 -12.88 4.33 -10.30
N THR A 62 -12.28 4.35 -9.11
CA THR A 62 -12.26 5.52 -8.23
C THR A 62 -10.91 5.61 -7.50
N THR A 63 -10.51 6.82 -7.12
CA THR A 63 -9.39 7.03 -6.20
C THR A 63 -9.87 6.86 -4.76
N VAL A 64 -9.17 6.03 -3.98
CA VAL A 64 -9.51 5.73 -2.58
C VAL A 64 -8.48 6.25 -1.58
N ALA A 65 -7.28 6.59 -2.04
CA ALA A 65 -6.26 7.27 -1.22
C ALA A 65 -5.28 8.03 -2.10
N GLY A 66 -4.71 9.09 -1.54
CA GLY A 66 -3.79 9.99 -2.23
C GLY A 66 -4.50 11.14 -2.94
N ASN A 67 -3.90 12.32 -2.88
CA ASN A 67 -4.40 13.54 -3.53
C ASN A 67 -3.74 13.81 -4.90
N GLY A 68 -2.88 12.89 -5.36
CA GLY A 68 -2.14 13.05 -6.61
C GLY A 68 -0.95 14.03 -6.53
N ASP A 69 -0.74 14.67 -5.39
CA ASP A 69 0.44 15.50 -5.15
C ASP A 69 1.60 14.61 -4.67
N GLY A 70 2.51 14.28 -5.56
CA GLY A 70 3.70 13.49 -5.27
C GLY A 70 4.76 14.23 -4.44
N GLY A 71 4.36 15.28 -3.71
CA GLY A 71 5.22 16.12 -2.90
C GLY A 71 6.01 15.38 -1.82
N SER A 72 6.98 16.05 -1.21
CA SER A 72 7.83 15.46 -0.18
C SER A 72 7.10 15.37 1.16
N GLY A 73 6.90 14.15 1.64
CA GLY A 73 6.35 13.83 2.96
C GLY A 73 4.95 13.23 2.93
N SER A 74 4.75 12.21 3.76
CA SER A 74 3.42 11.66 4.02
C SER A 74 2.67 12.57 4.98
N THR A 75 1.50 13.04 4.59
CA THR A 75 0.65 13.92 5.41
C THR A 75 -0.76 13.37 5.50
N GLY A 76 -1.61 14.04 6.27
CA GLY A 76 -3.05 13.75 6.31
C GLY A 76 -3.47 12.64 7.27
N ASP A 77 -2.58 12.15 8.17
CA ASP A 77 -2.98 11.19 9.21
C ASP A 77 -4.14 11.73 10.05
N GLY A 78 -5.17 10.89 10.24
CA GLY A 78 -6.40 11.22 10.95
C GLY A 78 -7.44 11.94 10.09
N GLY A 79 -7.15 12.21 8.82
CA GLY A 79 -8.06 12.85 7.86
C GLY A 79 -8.49 11.93 6.71
N PRO A 80 -9.26 12.49 5.75
CA PRO A 80 -9.70 11.75 4.57
C PRO A 80 -8.51 11.25 3.73
N ALA A 81 -8.51 9.97 3.39
CA ALA A 81 -7.41 9.35 2.66
C ALA A 81 -7.18 9.98 1.27
N THR A 82 -8.25 10.47 0.62
CA THR A 82 -8.16 11.13 -0.69
C THR A 82 -7.56 12.53 -0.64
N GLU A 83 -7.44 13.13 0.56
CA GLU A 83 -6.78 14.42 0.78
C GLU A 83 -5.33 14.28 1.26
N ALA A 84 -4.94 13.07 1.64
CA ALA A 84 -3.60 12.78 2.14
C ALA A 84 -2.57 12.78 1.01
N THR A 85 -1.36 13.24 1.30
CA THR A 85 -0.21 13.02 0.41
C THR A 85 0.37 11.63 0.65
N ILE A 86 0.49 10.85 -0.42
CA ILE A 86 1.21 9.57 -0.46
C ILE A 86 2.57 9.85 -1.10
N TRP A 87 3.66 9.80 -0.30
CA TRP A 87 4.98 10.21 -0.78
C TRP A 87 5.75 9.07 -1.43
N GLY A 88 6.17 9.37 -2.66
CA GLY A 88 7.22 8.65 -3.34
C GLY A 88 6.84 7.23 -3.75
N ALA A 89 5.72 7.09 -4.40
CA ALA A 89 5.23 5.83 -4.92
C ALA A 89 4.71 4.86 -3.83
N ALA A 90 3.40 4.69 -3.76
CA ALA A 90 2.85 3.49 -3.14
C ALA A 90 3.32 2.28 -3.94
N THR A 91 4.15 1.44 -3.35
CA THR A 91 4.68 0.25 -4.04
C THR A 91 3.95 -1.02 -3.62
N GLY A 92 3.34 -1.06 -2.44
CA GLY A 92 2.56 -2.19 -1.96
C GLY A 92 1.15 -1.76 -1.57
N VAL A 93 0.16 -2.56 -1.95
CA VAL A 93 -1.21 -2.44 -1.47
C VAL A 93 -1.70 -3.81 -0.99
N ALA A 94 -2.43 -3.83 0.12
CA ALA A 94 -3.13 -5.00 0.64
C ALA A 94 -4.47 -4.58 1.22
N VAL A 95 -5.45 -5.49 1.21
CA VAL A 95 -6.79 -5.26 1.75
C VAL A 95 -7.13 -6.37 2.73
N ASP A 96 -7.60 -6.03 3.93
CA ASP A 96 -8.05 -7.01 4.90
C ASP A 96 -9.51 -7.46 4.66
N SER A 97 -9.94 -8.46 5.41
CA SER A 97 -11.26 -9.07 5.25
C SER A 97 -12.43 -8.13 5.58
N ILE A 98 -12.18 -7.02 6.26
CA ILE A 98 -13.20 -6.01 6.58
C ILE A 98 -13.12 -4.77 5.69
N GLY A 99 -12.14 -4.71 4.76
CA GLY A 99 -12.02 -3.66 3.75
C GLY A 99 -11.08 -2.51 4.11
N ASN A 100 -10.24 -2.63 5.16
CA ASN A 100 -9.16 -1.66 5.35
C ASN A 100 -8.07 -1.89 4.30
N ILE A 101 -7.50 -0.79 3.81
CA ILE A 101 -6.43 -0.79 2.80
C ILE A 101 -5.11 -0.45 3.49
N TYR A 102 -4.08 -1.25 3.24
CA TYR A 102 -2.71 -1.04 3.74
C TYR A 102 -1.82 -0.65 2.58
N ILE A 103 -1.01 0.39 2.77
CA ILE A 103 -0.21 1.04 1.73
C ILE A 103 1.24 1.12 2.18
N ALA A 104 2.16 0.54 1.41
CA ALA A 104 3.59 0.68 1.62
C ALA A 104 4.11 1.92 0.88
N GLU A 105 4.58 2.92 1.63
CA GLU A 105 5.17 4.15 1.11
C GLU A 105 6.70 4.06 1.15
N ILE A 106 7.31 3.72 0.01
CA ILE A 106 8.74 3.39 -0.07
C ILE A 106 9.65 4.53 0.35
N HIS A 107 9.35 5.78 -0.03
CA HIS A 107 10.18 6.93 0.30
C HIS A 107 9.82 7.59 1.64
N ALA A 108 8.60 7.35 2.11
CA ALA A 108 8.17 7.82 3.43
C ALA A 108 8.62 6.88 4.57
N HIS A 109 9.10 5.68 4.23
CA HIS A 109 9.51 4.68 5.22
C HIS A 109 8.38 4.37 6.21
N ARG A 110 7.15 4.16 5.67
CA ARG A 110 5.93 3.95 6.45
C ARG A 110 4.99 2.95 5.80
N ILE A 111 4.16 2.36 6.64
CA ILE A 111 2.94 1.68 6.21
C ILE A 111 1.77 2.52 6.70
N ARG A 112 0.89 2.89 5.76
CA ARG A 112 -0.34 3.61 6.05
C ARG A 112 -1.51 2.65 5.96
N LYS A 113 -2.56 2.93 6.73
CA LYS A 113 -3.83 2.21 6.69
C LYS A 113 -4.95 3.21 6.40
N VAL A 114 -5.82 2.86 5.46
CA VAL A 114 -7.10 3.53 5.25
C VAL A 114 -8.18 2.64 5.84
N ASP A 115 -8.94 3.15 6.79
CA ASP A 115 -10.05 2.41 7.38
C ASP A 115 -11.32 2.44 6.50
N THR A 116 -12.33 1.70 6.89
CA THR A 116 -13.60 1.60 6.17
C THR A 116 -14.41 2.91 6.13
N ASN A 117 -14.04 3.91 6.92
CA ASN A 117 -14.59 5.26 6.88
C ASN A 117 -13.79 6.18 5.94
N GLY A 118 -12.74 5.67 5.29
CA GLY A 118 -11.87 6.44 4.42
C GLY A 118 -10.84 7.31 5.17
N ILE A 119 -10.58 7.03 6.44
CA ILE A 119 -9.59 7.76 7.24
C ILE A 119 -8.23 7.07 7.15
N ILE A 120 -7.19 7.85 6.81
CA ILE A 120 -5.83 7.33 6.72
C ILE A 120 -5.04 7.56 8.01
N THR A 121 -4.22 6.58 8.40
CA THR A 121 -3.33 6.67 9.56
C THR A 121 -2.03 5.91 9.31
N THR A 122 -0.93 6.33 9.93
CA THR A 122 0.31 5.55 9.95
C THR A 122 0.19 4.40 10.94
N VAL A 123 0.48 3.16 10.51
CA VAL A 123 0.43 1.95 11.35
C VAL A 123 1.80 1.33 11.61
N ALA A 124 2.81 1.64 10.80
CA ALA A 124 4.20 1.28 11.06
C ALA A 124 5.15 2.26 10.40
N GLY A 125 6.34 2.40 11.00
CA GLY A 125 7.40 3.27 10.50
C GLY A 125 7.33 4.69 11.08
N ASN A 126 8.49 5.18 11.51
CA ASN A 126 8.65 6.54 12.04
C ASN A 126 9.17 7.55 10.99
N GLY A 127 9.36 7.10 9.75
CA GLY A 127 9.87 7.91 8.64
C GLY A 127 11.39 7.95 8.53
N GLN A 128 12.12 7.20 9.35
CA GLN A 128 13.59 7.13 9.28
C GLN A 128 14.04 5.94 8.45
N TRP A 129 14.95 6.16 7.52
CA TRP A 129 15.63 5.10 6.80
C TRP A 129 16.65 4.41 7.72
N SER A 130 16.21 3.47 8.51
CA SER A 130 17.01 2.74 9.48
C SER A 130 16.31 1.45 9.90
N TYR A 131 16.94 0.70 10.80
CA TYR A 131 16.36 -0.47 11.46
C TYR A 131 16.33 -0.29 12.97
N SER A 132 15.13 -0.35 13.55
CA SER A 132 14.95 -0.34 15.01
C SER A 132 13.55 -0.81 15.41
N GLY A 133 13.32 -0.92 16.70
CA GLY A 133 11.99 -0.96 17.29
C GLY A 133 11.37 -2.35 17.46
N ASP A 134 12.10 -3.45 17.19
CA ASP A 134 11.58 -4.79 17.45
C ASP A 134 11.18 -4.97 18.93
N GLY A 135 9.99 -5.52 19.14
CA GLY A 135 9.38 -5.69 20.46
C GLY A 135 8.68 -4.44 21.00
N GLY A 136 8.66 -3.36 20.23
CA GLY A 136 8.01 -2.10 20.60
C GLY A 136 6.90 -1.68 19.64
N PRO A 137 6.31 -0.47 19.87
CA PRO A 137 5.26 0.07 19.01
C PRO A 137 5.73 0.26 17.56
N ALA A 138 4.99 -0.29 16.60
CA ALA A 138 5.36 -0.27 15.19
C ALA A 138 5.48 1.16 14.61
N THR A 139 4.70 2.10 15.11
CA THR A 139 4.75 3.52 14.69
C THR A 139 6.00 4.26 15.17
N GLN A 140 6.73 3.70 16.14
CA GLN A 140 8.00 4.22 16.63
C GLN A 140 9.21 3.50 16.02
N ALA A 141 8.99 2.37 15.38
CA ALA A 141 10.05 1.60 14.73
C ALA A 141 10.56 2.31 13.47
N ALA A 142 11.83 2.16 13.17
CA ALA A 142 12.36 2.51 11.87
C ALA A 142 12.25 1.31 10.91
N ILE A 143 11.71 1.57 9.74
CA ILE A 143 11.68 0.66 8.60
C ILE A 143 12.30 1.35 7.39
N ALA A 144 12.88 0.62 6.46
CA ALA A 144 13.61 1.20 5.35
C ALA A 144 13.07 0.72 4.01
N ARG A 145 12.54 1.64 3.22
CA ARG A 145 12.03 1.35 1.87
C ARG A 145 11.07 0.14 1.83
N PRO A 146 9.97 0.16 2.59
CA PRO A 146 9.01 -0.93 2.55
C PRO A 146 8.43 -1.04 1.13
N GLN A 147 8.64 -2.17 0.46
CA GLN A 147 8.15 -2.36 -0.91
C GLN A 147 6.84 -3.12 -0.98
N GLY A 148 6.63 -4.04 -0.05
CA GLY A 148 5.43 -4.87 -0.01
C GLY A 148 4.79 -4.85 1.37
N VAL A 149 3.48 -5.00 1.38
CA VAL A 149 2.67 -5.20 2.57
C VAL A 149 1.67 -6.32 2.30
N ALA A 150 1.41 -7.13 3.32
CA ALA A 150 0.35 -8.14 3.32
C ALA A 150 -0.33 -8.16 4.68
N VAL A 151 -1.57 -8.62 4.73
CA VAL A 151 -2.32 -8.75 5.98
C VAL A 151 -2.91 -10.15 6.06
N ASP A 152 -2.80 -10.79 7.23
CA ASP A 152 -3.41 -12.09 7.44
C ASP A 152 -4.85 -11.97 7.96
N SER A 153 -5.56 -13.10 8.01
CA SER A 153 -6.96 -13.16 8.48
C SER A 153 -7.15 -12.79 9.96
N MET A 154 -6.07 -12.73 10.73
CA MET A 154 -6.07 -12.28 12.12
C MET A 154 -5.81 -10.78 12.25
N GLY A 155 -5.45 -10.09 11.15
CA GLY A 155 -5.12 -8.66 11.15
C GLY A 155 -3.65 -8.35 11.46
N ASN A 156 -2.75 -9.34 11.43
CA ASN A 156 -1.32 -9.05 11.50
C ASN A 156 -0.84 -8.51 10.14
N ILE A 157 0.03 -7.50 10.18
CA ILE A 157 0.59 -6.86 9.00
C ILE A 157 2.02 -7.39 8.79
N TYR A 158 2.32 -7.84 7.58
CA TYR A 158 3.64 -8.28 7.17
C TYR A 158 4.23 -7.27 6.20
N ILE A 159 5.49 -6.89 6.43
CA ILE A 159 6.17 -5.80 5.72
C ILE A 159 7.47 -6.34 5.11
N ALA A 160 7.62 -6.20 3.81
CA ALA A 160 8.90 -6.39 3.15
C ALA A 160 9.77 -5.14 3.40
N ASP A 161 10.56 -5.18 4.46
CA ASP A 161 11.48 -4.11 4.89
C ASP A 161 12.78 -4.22 4.07
N ASP A 162 12.68 -3.87 2.78
CA ASP A 162 13.66 -4.13 1.72
C ASP A 162 15.02 -3.53 2.05
N GLY A 163 15.07 -2.26 2.42
CA GLY A 163 16.32 -1.59 2.76
C GLY A 163 17.01 -2.14 4.00
N ASN A 164 16.33 -2.96 4.80
CA ASN A 164 16.86 -3.66 5.97
C ASN A 164 17.06 -5.17 5.75
N TYR A 165 16.77 -5.70 4.56
CA TYR A 165 16.86 -7.13 4.24
C TYR A 165 16.13 -8.04 5.22
N ARG A 166 14.87 -7.62 5.59
CA ARG A 166 14.04 -8.28 6.59
C ARG A 166 12.58 -8.34 6.17
N VAL A 167 11.89 -9.32 6.74
CA VAL A 167 10.43 -9.28 6.80
C VAL A 167 10.05 -8.96 8.25
N ARG A 168 9.24 -7.91 8.40
CA ARG A 168 8.74 -7.47 9.70
C ARG A 168 7.27 -7.83 9.82
N LYS A 169 6.82 -8.12 11.03
CA LYS A 169 5.42 -8.36 11.35
C LYS A 169 4.98 -7.35 12.40
N VAL A 170 3.83 -6.74 12.19
CA VAL A 170 3.11 -5.97 13.22
C VAL A 170 1.92 -6.80 13.67
N ASP A 171 1.85 -7.11 14.95
CA ASP A 171 0.73 -7.84 15.53
C ASP A 171 -0.49 -6.94 15.76
N THR A 172 -1.61 -7.53 16.17
CA THR A 172 -2.87 -6.82 16.43
C THR A 172 -2.80 -5.85 17.62
N ASN A 173 -1.76 -5.91 18.44
CA ASN A 173 -1.47 -4.95 19.51
C ASN A 173 -0.59 -3.79 19.02
N GLY A 174 -0.22 -3.79 17.74
CA GLY A 174 0.66 -2.78 17.14
C GLY A 174 2.15 -2.96 17.48
N ILE A 175 2.55 -4.16 17.91
CA ILE A 175 3.96 -4.48 18.23
C ILE A 175 4.64 -5.04 16.97
N ILE A 176 5.80 -4.45 16.60
CA ILE A 176 6.59 -4.90 15.47
C ILE A 176 7.68 -5.87 15.90
N THR A 177 7.91 -6.90 15.08
CA THR A 177 9.00 -7.88 15.25
C THR A 177 9.59 -8.28 13.91
N THR A 178 10.85 -8.67 13.87
CA THR A 178 11.45 -9.33 12.71
C THR A 178 11.05 -10.80 12.68
N VAL A 179 10.54 -11.28 11.55
CA VAL A 179 10.10 -12.68 11.37
C VAL A 179 10.97 -13.44 10.37
N ALA A 180 11.72 -12.74 9.50
CA ALA A 180 12.70 -13.34 8.59
C ALA A 180 13.77 -12.31 8.22
N GLY A 181 14.95 -12.84 7.82
CA GLY A 181 16.11 -12.03 7.44
C GLY A 181 16.97 -11.62 8.63
N ASN A 182 18.28 -11.59 8.40
CA ASN A 182 19.30 -11.24 9.40
C ASN A 182 19.89 -9.84 9.21
N GLY A 183 19.42 -9.09 8.20
CA GLY A 183 19.91 -7.76 7.87
C GLY A 183 21.16 -7.74 7.01
N GLN A 184 21.56 -8.87 6.46
CA GLN A 184 22.69 -8.96 5.54
C GLN A 184 22.19 -9.13 4.12
N PHE A 185 22.82 -8.44 3.17
CA PHE A 185 22.58 -8.68 1.75
C PHE A 185 23.09 -10.07 1.37
N GLY A 186 22.29 -10.82 0.61
CA GLY A 186 22.64 -12.14 0.09
C GLY A 186 21.70 -13.24 0.56
N TYR A 187 21.98 -14.45 0.10
CA TYR A 187 21.25 -15.66 0.46
C TYR A 187 22.13 -16.54 1.36
N SER A 188 21.60 -16.89 2.53
CA SER A 188 22.18 -17.89 3.43
C SER A 188 21.07 -18.83 3.86
N GLY A 189 21.02 -20.01 3.29
CA GLY A 189 20.07 -21.06 3.62
C GLY A 189 20.64 -22.11 4.53
#